data_4487102fb029b9c3e824853263dd1bce
#
_entry.id   4487102fb029b9c3e824853263dd1bce
#
_cell.length_a   1.000
_cell.length_b   1.000
_cell.length_c   1.000
_cell.angle_alpha   90.00
_cell.angle_beta   90.00
_cell.angle_gamma   90.00
#
_symmetry.space_group_name_H-M   'P 1'
#
loop_
_entity.id
_entity.type
_entity.pdbx_description
1 polymer ?
#
loop_
_entity_poly.entity_id
_entity_poly.type
_entity_poly.pdbx_seq_one_letter_code
_entity_poly.pdbx_strand_id
1 'polypeptide(L)'
;MPRALLLFEPPDGGSPEVVLNLALNMERHGWSALVAGPEEASIRARLEQASVEYLPVSHLTRGSGSPFKDLRALWSLGALLAREPIDVIHCHSSKAGVLGRLLGARRRIPVVYSPHCFAFLRDLGPLSRMAPAVVERLLAPLTSAYVCVCESERRAALRLPLVSSDRAHCIYNGVPDPPADTGPEQALLDFKGDGMLIGAVTVLREQKRLDVLIDAIPAVLEQVPNARFAIVGNGPMQSQLQAQAAAAGLSDDPRFAFFSFTPPSGRYMSALDLYVLSSAWEAMPVGVLEALSWGVPQVVTSVGGTAEAVSEETGRLVSPKHPGALADAIVAMLRSPRLRASAQQASRARHRAMFDAERMVRETVDVYQSLLAAPQPATEPSIASIGVLETAPRKASIATAGALEKTPDTRVMLPLS
;
A
#
# COMPACT_ATOMS: atom_id res chain seq x y z
N MET A 1 21.08 -4.08 -22.13
CA MET A 1 20.41 -4.36 -20.86
C MET A 1 18.96 -3.93 -21.04
N PRO A 2 17.97 -4.78 -20.79
CA PRO A 2 16.57 -4.38 -20.86
C PRO A 2 16.26 -3.29 -19.82
N ARG A 3 15.28 -2.44 -20.14
CA ARG A 3 14.96 -1.25 -19.36
C ARG A 3 13.50 -1.22 -18.92
N ALA A 4 13.26 -1.05 -17.62
CA ALA A 4 11.93 -0.89 -17.04
C ALA A 4 11.63 0.58 -16.74
N LEU A 5 10.45 1.05 -17.16
CA LEU A 5 9.88 2.30 -16.67
C LEU A 5 9.09 2.04 -15.39
N LEU A 6 9.57 2.54 -14.26
CA LEU A 6 8.86 2.51 -12.98
C LEU A 6 8.03 3.79 -12.83
N LEU A 7 6.73 3.67 -13.03
CA LEU A 7 5.80 4.81 -13.00
C LEU A 7 5.02 4.79 -11.68
N PHE A 8 5.08 5.87 -10.89
CA PHE A 8 4.35 5.97 -9.60
C PHE A 8 3.69 7.34 -9.41
N GLU A 9 2.65 7.40 -8.57
CA GLU A 9 1.88 8.63 -8.41
C GLU A 9 2.01 9.28 -7.03
N PRO A 10 1.90 8.59 -5.87
CA PRO A 10 1.97 9.33 -4.62
C PRO A 10 3.39 9.85 -4.40
N PRO A 11 3.56 11.16 -4.07
CA PRO A 11 4.88 11.75 -3.90
C PRO A 11 5.60 11.26 -2.64
N ASP A 12 4.85 10.68 -1.71
CA ASP A 12 5.30 10.26 -0.40
C ASP A 12 4.64 8.95 0.07
N GLY A 13 5.17 8.33 1.10
CA GLY A 13 4.68 7.11 1.72
C GLY A 13 5.37 5.84 1.22
N GLY A 14 4.73 4.67 1.40
CA GLY A 14 5.36 3.37 1.17
C GLY A 14 5.61 3.02 -0.30
N SER A 15 4.70 3.40 -1.21
CA SER A 15 4.87 3.04 -2.64
C SER A 15 6.12 3.65 -3.28
N PRO A 16 6.48 4.93 -3.05
CA PRO A 16 7.77 5.48 -3.50
C PRO A 16 8.97 4.71 -2.95
N GLU A 17 8.96 4.30 -1.68
CA GLU A 17 10.06 3.52 -1.10
C GLU A 17 10.24 2.15 -1.79
N VAL A 18 9.14 1.50 -2.17
CA VAL A 18 9.19 0.27 -2.98
C VAL A 18 9.82 0.54 -4.34
N VAL A 19 9.41 1.62 -5.02
CA VAL A 19 9.98 2.03 -6.31
C VAL A 19 11.47 2.33 -6.19
N LEU A 20 11.88 3.03 -5.13
CA LEU A 20 13.29 3.31 -4.84
C LEU A 20 14.08 2.00 -4.68
N ASN A 21 13.62 1.08 -3.85
CA ASN A 21 14.31 -0.18 -3.61
C ASN A 21 14.42 -1.03 -4.89
N LEU A 22 13.39 -1.05 -5.74
CA LEU A 22 13.45 -1.67 -7.05
C LEU A 22 14.52 -1.00 -7.93
N ALA A 23 14.43 0.32 -8.10
CA ALA A 23 15.30 1.08 -8.99
C ALA A 23 16.80 0.96 -8.61
N LEU A 24 17.12 1.00 -7.31
CA LEU A 24 18.49 0.91 -6.80
C LEU A 24 19.13 -0.47 -6.97
N ASN A 25 18.33 -1.54 -7.08
CA ASN A 25 18.87 -2.90 -7.04
C ASN A 25 18.63 -3.69 -8.34
N MET A 26 17.83 -3.21 -9.30
CA MET A 26 17.53 -3.92 -10.55
C MET A 26 18.77 -4.18 -11.41
N GLU A 27 19.78 -3.32 -11.36
CA GLU A 27 21.01 -3.46 -12.16
C GLU A 27 21.75 -4.75 -11.82
N ARG A 28 21.74 -5.17 -10.56
CA ARG A 28 22.33 -6.45 -10.12
C ARG A 28 21.66 -7.68 -10.75
N HIS A 29 20.45 -7.50 -11.26
CA HIS A 29 19.67 -8.53 -11.98
C HIS A 29 19.63 -8.31 -13.49
N GLY A 30 20.53 -7.48 -14.02
CA GLY A 30 20.68 -7.27 -15.47
C GLY A 30 19.59 -6.38 -16.08
N TRP A 31 18.93 -5.52 -15.29
CA TRP A 31 17.93 -4.56 -15.75
C TRP A 31 18.31 -3.14 -15.38
N SER A 32 18.02 -2.17 -16.25
CA SER A 32 18.11 -0.76 -15.92
C SER A 32 16.72 -0.18 -15.57
N ALA A 33 16.70 0.77 -14.66
CA ALA A 33 15.49 1.47 -14.27
C ALA A 33 15.47 2.89 -14.84
N LEU A 34 14.31 3.31 -15.36
CA LEU A 34 13.93 4.70 -15.55
C LEU A 34 12.75 4.97 -14.63
N VAL A 35 12.87 5.94 -13.73
CA VAL A 35 11.80 6.25 -12.77
C VAL A 35 11.05 7.49 -13.23
N ALA A 36 9.73 7.40 -13.34
CA ALA A 36 8.87 8.56 -13.64
C ALA A 36 7.83 8.75 -12.54
N GLY A 37 7.71 9.97 -12.03
CA GLY A 37 6.83 10.26 -10.91
C GLY A 37 6.59 11.76 -10.69
N PRO A 38 5.93 12.16 -9.57
CA PRO A 38 5.65 13.54 -9.24
C PRO A 38 6.92 14.41 -9.16
N GLU A 39 6.80 15.70 -9.48
CA GLU A 39 7.93 16.65 -9.41
C GLU A 39 8.57 16.71 -8.01
N GLU A 40 7.74 16.68 -6.96
CA GLU A 40 8.14 16.73 -5.55
C GLU A 40 8.11 15.35 -4.88
N ALA A 41 8.74 14.34 -5.49
CA ALA A 41 8.79 13.02 -4.91
C ALA A 41 9.85 12.91 -3.80
N SER A 42 9.48 12.32 -2.68
CA SER A 42 10.36 12.11 -1.50
C SER A 42 11.63 11.30 -1.79
N ILE A 43 11.59 10.47 -2.84
CA ILE A 43 12.71 9.59 -3.23
C ILE A 43 13.64 10.21 -4.28
N ARG A 44 13.26 11.34 -4.89
CA ARG A 44 13.97 11.91 -6.04
C ARG A 44 15.45 12.16 -5.76
N ALA A 45 15.78 12.87 -4.67
CA ALA A 45 17.16 13.18 -4.33
C ALA A 45 18.01 11.90 -4.12
N ARG A 46 17.43 10.84 -3.54
CA ARG A 46 18.14 9.56 -3.34
C ARG A 46 18.36 8.80 -4.63
N LEU A 47 17.44 8.88 -5.59
CA LEU A 47 17.62 8.33 -6.94
C LEU A 47 18.74 9.08 -7.69
N GLU A 48 18.72 10.42 -7.67
CA GLU A 48 19.73 11.26 -8.31
C GLU A 48 21.13 11.01 -7.71
N GLN A 49 21.25 10.87 -6.39
CA GLN A 49 22.52 10.52 -5.71
C GLN A 49 23.05 9.15 -6.13
N ALA A 50 22.15 8.20 -6.41
CA ALA A 50 22.52 6.87 -6.89
C ALA A 50 22.66 6.79 -8.41
N SER A 51 22.63 7.92 -9.13
CA SER A 51 22.71 7.99 -10.60
C SER A 51 21.59 7.23 -11.32
N VAL A 52 20.45 7.03 -10.66
CA VAL A 52 19.25 6.49 -11.30
C VAL A 52 18.48 7.64 -11.94
N GLU A 53 18.16 7.49 -13.22
CA GLU A 53 17.45 8.52 -13.98
C GLU A 53 16.02 8.72 -13.46
N TYR A 54 15.70 9.96 -13.09
CA TYR A 54 14.38 10.38 -12.63
C TYR A 54 13.76 11.40 -13.57
N LEU A 55 12.53 11.12 -14.00
CA LEU A 55 11.77 11.99 -14.88
C LEU A 55 10.56 12.57 -14.15
N PRO A 56 10.58 13.85 -13.82
CA PRO A 56 9.43 14.50 -13.23
C PRO A 56 8.28 14.59 -14.24
N VAL A 57 7.10 14.08 -13.85
CA VAL A 57 5.89 14.15 -14.65
C VAL A 57 4.99 15.23 -14.09
N SER A 58 4.93 16.36 -14.79
CA SER A 58 4.06 17.47 -14.43
C SER A 58 2.60 17.03 -14.37
N HIS A 59 1.90 17.51 -13.35
CA HIS A 59 0.49 17.21 -13.09
C HIS A 59 0.18 15.78 -12.60
N LEU A 60 1.17 14.92 -12.38
CA LEU A 60 0.98 13.65 -11.73
C LEU A 60 0.82 13.86 -10.20
N THR A 61 -0.35 14.33 -9.80
CA THR A 61 -0.66 14.66 -8.40
C THR A 61 -1.63 13.68 -7.80
N ARG A 62 -1.59 13.55 -6.46
CA ARG A 62 -2.50 12.69 -5.71
C ARG A 62 -3.96 13.14 -5.83
N GLY A 63 -4.87 12.17 -5.92
CA GLY A 63 -6.32 12.39 -5.90
C GLY A 63 -6.96 12.44 -7.28
N SER A 64 -8.28 12.68 -7.32
CA SER A 64 -9.04 12.91 -8.54
C SER A 64 -8.68 14.27 -9.13
N GLY A 65 -7.53 14.31 -9.80
CA GLY A 65 -7.09 15.50 -10.52
C GLY A 65 -8.10 15.90 -11.61
N SER A 66 -8.01 17.13 -12.07
CA SER A 66 -8.72 17.57 -13.26
C SER A 66 -8.38 16.61 -14.42
N PRO A 67 -9.36 16.12 -15.20
CA PRO A 67 -9.12 15.29 -16.39
C PRO A 67 -8.10 15.90 -17.35
N PHE A 68 -8.02 17.24 -17.40
CA PHE A 68 -7.03 17.97 -18.19
C PHE A 68 -5.59 17.76 -17.68
N LYS A 69 -5.39 17.64 -16.36
CA LYS A 69 -4.08 17.36 -15.78
C LYS A 69 -3.63 15.93 -16.12
N ASP A 70 -4.56 14.99 -16.02
CA ASP A 70 -4.29 13.58 -16.34
C ASP A 70 -3.99 13.40 -17.84
N LEU A 71 -4.69 14.13 -18.71
CA LEU A 71 -4.40 14.14 -20.16
C LEU A 71 -3.02 14.74 -20.45
N ARG A 72 -2.62 15.83 -19.76
CA ARG A 72 -1.28 16.39 -19.91
C ARG A 72 -0.19 15.44 -19.43
N ALA A 73 -0.40 14.77 -18.29
CA ALA A 73 0.52 13.75 -17.80
C ALA A 73 0.64 12.58 -18.80
N LEU A 74 -0.47 12.12 -19.37
CA LEU A 74 -0.47 11.09 -20.39
C LEU A 74 0.31 11.52 -21.65
N TRP A 75 0.15 12.77 -22.08
CA TRP A 75 0.88 13.31 -23.24
C TRP A 75 2.39 13.41 -22.98
N SER A 76 2.80 13.93 -21.79
CA SER A 76 4.19 14.02 -21.39
C SER A 76 4.86 12.64 -21.33
N LEU A 77 4.20 11.66 -20.72
CA LEU A 77 4.66 10.27 -20.68
C LEU A 77 4.70 9.64 -22.09
N GLY A 78 3.74 9.96 -22.95
CA GLY A 78 3.73 9.51 -24.34
C GLY A 78 4.90 10.05 -25.16
N ALA A 79 5.28 11.32 -24.97
CA ALA A 79 6.44 11.93 -25.58
C ALA A 79 7.77 11.33 -25.06
N LEU A 80 7.82 11.00 -23.77
CA LEU A 80 8.92 10.28 -23.15
C LEU A 80 9.15 8.92 -23.79
N LEU A 81 8.11 8.06 -23.80
CA LEU A 81 8.17 6.74 -24.39
C LEU A 81 8.48 6.74 -25.90
N ALA A 82 8.38 7.89 -26.56
CA ALA A 82 8.79 8.02 -27.96
C ALA A 82 10.32 8.17 -28.13
N ARG A 83 11.01 8.55 -27.06
CA ARG A 83 12.45 8.87 -27.08
C ARG A 83 13.29 7.83 -26.38
N GLU A 84 12.70 7.15 -25.39
CA GLU A 84 13.39 6.19 -24.54
C GLU A 84 13.00 4.76 -24.92
N PRO A 85 13.96 3.87 -25.17
CA PRO A 85 13.68 2.45 -25.36
C PRO A 85 13.27 1.83 -24.03
N ILE A 86 12.01 1.44 -23.89
CA ILE A 86 11.43 0.81 -22.69
C ILE A 86 10.88 -0.56 -23.07
N ASP A 87 11.33 -1.58 -22.35
CA ASP A 87 10.92 -2.97 -22.57
C ASP A 87 9.70 -3.36 -21.73
N VAL A 88 9.54 -2.79 -20.53
CA VAL A 88 8.43 -3.04 -19.60
C VAL A 88 8.02 -1.73 -18.92
N ILE A 89 6.72 -1.49 -18.76
CA ILE A 89 6.19 -0.43 -17.91
C ILE A 89 5.66 -1.08 -16.63
N HIS A 90 6.22 -0.72 -15.47
CA HIS A 90 5.70 -1.13 -14.18
C HIS A 90 5.04 0.04 -13.47
N CYS A 91 3.73 -0.05 -13.28
CA CYS A 91 2.91 1.00 -12.69
C CYS A 91 2.66 0.72 -11.21
N HIS A 92 2.93 1.70 -10.36
CA HIS A 92 2.70 1.64 -8.93
C HIS A 92 1.60 2.64 -8.53
N SER A 93 0.51 2.17 -7.95
CA SER A 93 -0.72 2.89 -7.61
C SER A 93 -1.75 3.05 -8.73
N SER A 94 -2.98 3.41 -8.33
CA SER A 94 -4.14 3.42 -9.25
C SER A 94 -3.99 4.40 -10.42
N LYS A 95 -3.55 5.66 -10.18
CA LYS A 95 -3.43 6.65 -11.24
C LYS A 95 -2.29 6.29 -12.22
N ALA A 96 -1.13 5.93 -11.70
CA ALA A 96 -0.03 5.41 -12.52
C ALA A 96 -0.47 4.19 -13.32
N GLY A 97 -1.26 3.30 -12.69
CA GLY A 97 -1.86 2.13 -13.34
C GLY A 97 -2.79 2.48 -14.51
N VAL A 98 -3.62 3.51 -14.39
CA VAL A 98 -4.47 3.96 -15.50
C VAL A 98 -3.62 4.49 -16.65
N LEU A 99 -2.72 5.43 -16.36
CA LEU A 99 -1.90 6.08 -17.40
C LEU A 99 -0.96 5.10 -18.09
N GLY A 100 -0.25 4.27 -17.33
CA GLY A 100 0.71 3.33 -17.88
C GLY A 100 0.06 2.21 -18.70
N ARG A 101 -1.12 1.70 -18.31
CA ARG A 101 -1.86 0.70 -19.08
C ARG A 101 -2.32 1.24 -20.44
N LEU A 102 -2.82 2.48 -20.49
CA LEU A 102 -3.20 3.14 -21.74
C LEU A 102 -1.99 3.39 -22.66
N LEU A 103 -0.88 3.82 -22.09
CA LEU A 103 0.36 4.05 -22.84
C LEU A 103 0.99 2.76 -23.34
N GLY A 104 1.07 1.74 -22.50
CA GLY A 104 1.59 0.43 -22.86
C GLY A 104 0.80 -0.20 -24.02
N ALA A 105 -0.53 -0.16 -23.93
CA ALA A 105 -1.40 -0.63 -25.01
C ALA A 105 -1.14 0.12 -26.33
N ARG A 106 -1.01 1.46 -26.29
CA ARG A 106 -0.72 2.27 -27.49
C ARG A 106 0.65 1.98 -28.09
N ARG A 107 1.65 1.68 -27.25
CA ARG A 107 3.06 1.47 -27.65
C ARG A 107 3.42 0.00 -27.83
N ARG A 108 2.51 -0.91 -27.50
CA ARG A 108 2.74 -2.37 -27.52
C ARG A 108 3.87 -2.78 -26.55
N ILE A 109 3.97 -2.07 -25.42
CA ILE A 109 4.91 -2.38 -24.36
C ILE A 109 4.15 -3.15 -23.27
N PRO A 110 4.64 -4.30 -22.80
CA PRO A 110 4.01 -5.04 -21.71
C PRO A 110 3.94 -4.20 -20.42
N VAL A 111 2.80 -4.31 -19.73
CA VAL A 111 2.53 -3.54 -18.51
C VAL A 111 2.38 -4.47 -17.31
N VAL A 112 3.20 -4.23 -16.30
CA VAL A 112 3.06 -4.77 -14.96
C VAL A 112 2.36 -3.74 -14.09
N TYR A 113 1.44 -4.20 -13.23
CA TYR A 113 0.70 -3.29 -12.36
C TYR A 113 0.71 -3.76 -10.90
N SER A 114 1.24 -2.90 -10.01
CA SER A 114 1.19 -3.03 -8.56
C SER A 114 0.23 -2.00 -7.97
N PRO A 115 -0.96 -2.41 -7.49
CA PRO A 115 -1.97 -1.47 -6.98
C PRO A 115 -1.56 -0.77 -5.68
N HIS A 116 -0.78 -1.41 -4.82
CA HIS A 116 -0.44 -0.95 -3.46
C HIS A 116 -1.68 -0.56 -2.63
N CYS A 117 -2.66 -1.42 -2.57
CA CYS A 117 -4.02 -1.28 -2.09
C CYS A 117 -4.99 -0.78 -3.17
N PHE A 118 -5.69 -1.71 -3.81
CA PHE A 118 -6.77 -1.37 -4.73
C PHE A 118 -7.72 -0.35 -4.13
N ALA A 119 -8.10 0.66 -4.91
CA ALA A 119 -8.98 1.73 -4.43
C ALA A 119 -10.36 1.21 -3.95
N PHE A 120 -10.84 0.10 -4.51
CA PHE A 120 -12.08 -0.56 -4.10
C PHE A 120 -11.97 -1.36 -2.78
N LEU A 121 -10.75 -1.58 -2.25
CA LEU A 121 -10.53 -2.21 -0.93
C LEU A 121 -10.47 -1.20 0.21
N ARG A 122 -10.47 0.09 -0.08
CA ARG A 122 -10.45 1.14 0.95
C ARG A 122 -11.76 1.12 1.75
N ASP A 123 -11.68 1.55 3.00
CA ASP A 123 -12.84 1.66 3.89
C ASP A 123 -13.73 2.87 3.50
N LEU A 124 -14.29 2.77 2.30
CA LEU A 124 -15.20 3.75 1.71
C LEU A 124 -16.59 3.15 1.60
N GLY A 125 -17.60 3.97 1.51
CA GLY A 125 -18.97 3.52 1.28
C GLY A 125 -19.12 2.69 -0.03
N PRO A 126 -20.15 1.85 -0.14
CA PRO A 126 -20.29 0.88 -1.25
C PRO A 126 -20.29 1.55 -2.63
N LEU A 127 -20.92 2.70 -2.80
CA LEU A 127 -20.93 3.45 -4.06
C LEU A 127 -19.52 3.93 -4.47
N SER A 128 -18.72 4.39 -3.50
CA SER A 128 -17.36 4.87 -3.73
C SER A 128 -16.40 3.73 -4.11
N ARG A 129 -16.74 2.48 -3.80
CA ARG A 129 -15.97 1.29 -4.19
C ARG A 129 -16.28 0.82 -5.61
N MET A 130 -17.50 1.08 -6.11
CA MET A 130 -17.93 0.59 -7.43
C MET A 130 -17.17 1.24 -8.57
N ALA A 131 -17.00 2.56 -8.57
CA ALA A 131 -16.32 3.26 -9.67
C ALA A 131 -14.88 2.78 -9.87
N PRO A 132 -14.01 2.68 -8.82
CA PRO A 132 -12.68 2.09 -8.97
C PRO A 132 -12.69 0.64 -9.46
N ALA A 133 -13.65 -0.19 -9.00
CA ALA A 133 -13.75 -1.58 -9.43
C ALA A 133 -14.09 -1.69 -10.93
N VAL A 134 -14.98 -0.84 -11.43
CA VAL A 134 -15.31 -0.75 -12.86
C VAL A 134 -14.09 -0.32 -13.68
N VAL A 135 -13.37 0.71 -13.24
CA VAL A 135 -12.15 1.18 -13.92
C VAL A 135 -11.11 0.05 -13.98
N GLU A 136 -10.87 -0.65 -12.89
CA GLU A 136 -9.93 -1.78 -12.87
C GLU A 136 -10.36 -2.88 -13.84
N ARG A 137 -11.65 -3.23 -13.90
CA ARG A 137 -12.17 -4.23 -14.81
C ARG A 137 -12.02 -3.85 -16.29
N LEU A 138 -12.25 -2.57 -16.61
CA LEU A 138 -12.09 -2.07 -17.99
C LEU A 138 -10.63 -2.07 -18.44
N LEU A 139 -9.70 -1.80 -17.52
CA LEU A 139 -8.27 -1.74 -17.83
C LEU A 139 -7.54 -3.09 -17.66
N ALA A 140 -8.20 -4.09 -17.08
CA ALA A 140 -7.62 -5.41 -16.86
C ALA A 140 -7.05 -6.07 -18.13
N PRO A 141 -7.72 -6.00 -19.30
CA PRO A 141 -7.17 -6.56 -20.55
C PRO A 141 -5.86 -5.92 -21.02
N LEU A 142 -5.58 -4.69 -20.58
CA LEU A 142 -4.35 -3.94 -20.92
C LEU A 142 -3.20 -4.23 -19.95
N THR A 143 -3.37 -5.15 -18.99
CA THR A 143 -2.37 -5.50 -17.98
C THR A 143 -1.75 -6.85 -18.33
N SER A 144 -0.43 -6.89 -18.54
CA SER A 144 0.27 -8.14 -18.85
C SER A 144 0.44 -9.02 -17.61
N ALA A 145 0.79 -8.41 -16.46
CA ALA A 145 0.87 -9.09 -15.18
C ALA A 145 0.49 -8.15 -14.02
N TYR A 146 -0.09 -8.71 -12.96
CA TYR A 146 -0.30 -8.04 -11.68
C TYR A 146 0.77 -8.51 -10.70
N VAL A 147 1.45 -7.56 -10.05
CA VAL A 147 2.31 -7.81 -8.89
C VAL A 147 1.59 -7.26 -7.67
N CYS A 148 0.87 -8.12 -6.98
CA CYS A 148 0.17 -7.82 -5.74
C CYS A 148 1.16 -7.92 -4.58
N VAL A 149 1.18 -6.91 -3.72
CA VAL A 149 2.17 -6.81 -2.64
C VAL A 149 1.83 -7.65 -1.40
N CYS A 150 0.70 -8.36 -1.44
CA CYS A 150 0.29 -9.33 -0.44
C CYS A 150 -0.74 -10.31 -1.03
N GLU A 151 -0.91 -11.46 -0.40
CA GLU A 151 -1.86 -12.49 -0.84
C GLU A 151 -3.33 -12.01 -0.71
N SER A 152 -3.61 -11.17 0.29
CA SER A 152 -4.92 -10.52 0.44
C SER A 152 -5.28 -9.67 -0.79
N GLU A 153 -4.33 -8.91 -1.33
CA GLU A 153 -4.51 -8.10 -2.54
C GLU A 153 -4.66 -8.99 -3.79
N ARG A 154 -3.83 -10.05 -3.90
CA ARG A 154 -3.93 -11.03 -4.99
C ARG A 154 -5.28 -11.73 -5.03
N ARG A 155 -5.79 -12.18 -3.88
CA ARG A 155 -7.13 -12.76 -3.78
C ARG A 155 -8.22 -11.79 -4.21
N ALA A 156 -8.08 -10.50 -3.91
CA ALA A 156 -9.03 -9.48 -4.35
C ALA A 156 -9.04 -9.33 -5.88
N ALA A 157 -7.87 -9.34 -6.53
CA ALA A 157 -7.75 -9.30 -7.98
C ALA A 157 -8.41 -10.53 -8.66
N LEU A 158 -8.22 -11.71 -8.09
CA LEU A 158 -8.82 -12.95 -8.60
C LEU A 158 -10.35 -13.00 -8.39
N ARG A 159 -10.85 -12.49 -7.24
CA ARG A 159 -12.30 -12.45 -6.95
C ARG A 159 -13.08 -11.51 -7.87
N LEU A 160 -12.48 -10.41 -8.30
CA LEU A 160 -13.08 -9.46 -9.24
C LEU A 160 -12.87 -9.81 -10.71
N PRO A 161 -12.55 -11.05 -11.04
CA PRO A 161 -11.91 -11.60 -12.24
C PRO A 161 -11.16 -10.53 -13.09
N LEU A 162 -10.26 -9.80 -12.44
CA LEU A 162 -9.41 -8.83 -13.14
C LEU A 162 -8.32 -9.53 -13.95
N VAL A 163 -7.90 -10.70 -13.49
CA VAL A 163 -6.74 -11.40 -14.04
C VAL A 163 -6.87 -12.91 -13.82
N SER A 164 -6.27 -13.71 -14.68
CA SER A 164 -6.07 -15.13 -14.48
C SER A 164 -4.95 -15.41 -13.45
N SER A 165 -4.98 -16.58 -12.83
CA SER A 165 -4.06 -16.93 -11.74
C SER A 165 -2.58 -16.96 -12.16
N ASP A 166 -2.29 -17.27 -13.42
CA ASP A 166 -0.97 -17.30 -14.04
C ASP A 166 -0.35 -15.92 -14.24
N ARG A 167 -1.16 -14.85 -14.29
CA ARG A 167 -0.72 -13.46 -14.40
C ARG A 167 -0.85 -12.65 -13.11
N ALA A 168 -1.30 -13.27 -12.02
CA ALA A 168 -1.42 -12.65 -10.71
C ALA A 168 -0.34 -13.16 -9.75
N HIS A 169 0.74 -12.42 -9.61
CA HIS A 169 1.86 -12.75 -8.75
C HIS A 169 1.69 -12.09 -7.38
N CYS A 170 2.00 -12.82 -6.29
CA CYS A 170 2.14 -12.23 -4.96
C CYS A 170 3.63 -12.04 -4.69
N ILE A 171 4.09 -10.80 -4.71
CA ILE A 171 5.47 -10.43 -4.39
C ILE A 171 5.40 -9.43 -3.24
N TYR A 172 5.72 -9.89 -2.04
CA TYR A 172 5.72 -9.02 -0.86
C TYR A 172 6.69 -7.86 -1.04
N ASN A 173 6.29 -6.65 -0.62
CA ASN A 173 7.22 -5.54 -0.52
C ASN A 173 8.44 -5.97 0.28
N GLY A 174 9.60 -5.46 -0.12
CA GLY A 174 10.87 -5.69 0.56
C GLY A 174 11.49 -4.38 1.04
N VAL A 175 12.17 -4.45 2.16
CA VAL A 175 13.00 -3.37 2.68
C VAL A 175 14.43 -3.88 2.89
N PRO A 176 15.46 -3.04 2.77
CA PRO A 176 16.84 -3.47 2.98
C PRO A 176 17.10 -3.82 4.45
N ASP A 177 18.14 -4.58 4.71
CA ASP A 177 18.72 -4.70 6.06
C ASP A 177 19.11 -3.31 6.57
N PRO A 178 18.98 -3.05 7.88
CA PRO A 178 19.40 -1.80 8.49
C PRO A 178 20.86 -1.48 8.20
N PRO A 179 21.19 -0.26 7.72
CA PRO A 179 22.58 0.15 7.57
C PRO A 179 23.28 0.20 8.94
N ALA A 180 24.51 -0.30 8.99
CA ALA A 180 25.28 -0.43 10.24
C ALA A 180 25.61 0.92 10.91
N ASP A 181 25.65 1.99 10.11
CA ASP A 181 26.00 3.36 10.53
C ASP A 181 24.76 4.21 10.87
N THR A 182 23.55 3.68 10.77
CA THR A 182 22.34 4.39 11.14
C THR A 182 22.14 4.39 12.65
N GLY A 183 22.51 5.51 13.29
CA GLY A 183 22.20 5.77 14.70
C GLY A 183 20.74 6.21 14.90
N PRO A 184 20.21 6.07 16.14
CA PRO A 184 18.88 6.55 16.50
C PRO A 184 18.79 8.07 16.48
N GLU A 185 17.56 8.58 16.25
CA GLU A 185 17.26 10.01 16.32
C GLU A 185 17.46 10.53 17.75
N GLN A 186 18.38 11.49 17.93
CA GLN A 186 18.75 11.98 19.26
C GLN A 186 17.56 12.58 20.01
N ALA A 187 16.70 13.34 19.32
CA ALA A 187 15.50 13.91 19.94
C ALA A 187 14.53 12.85 20.49
N LEU A 188 14.47 11.65 19.86
CA LEU A 188 13.69 10.54 20.38
C LEU A 188 14.37 9.88 21.60
N LEU A 189 15.70 9.80 21.62
CA LEU A 189 16.43 9.27 22.76
C LEU A 189 16.30 10.19 23.99
N ASP A 190 16.41 11.50 23.76
CA ASP A 190 16.22 12.50 24.83
C ASP A 190 14.79 12.45 25.38
N PHE A 191 13.81 12.33 24.49
CA PHE A 191 12.40 12.15 24.88
C PHE A 191 12.18 10.82 25.60
N LYS A 192 12.81 9.73 25.14
CA LYS A 192 12.71 8.40 25.76
C LYS A 192 13.25 8.38 27.19
N GLY A 193 14.40 9.00 27.45
CA GLY A 193 15.11 8.90 28.73
C GLY A 193 15.23 7.43 29.19
N ASP A 194 14.91 7.18 30.47
CA ASP A 194 14.91 5.83 31.05
C ASP A 194 13.58 5.06 30.79
N GLY A 195 12.66 5.63 30.03
CA GLY A 195 11.37 5.03 29.72
C GLY A 195 11.39 4.03 28.57
N MET A 196 10.23 3.46 28.29
CA MET A 196 10.01 2.63 27.09
C MET A 196 9.35 3.49 26.01
N LEU A 197 9.96 3.54 24.82
CA LEU A 197 9.48 4.35 23.70
C LEU A 197 8.58 3.54 22.76
N ILE A 198 7.33 3.93 22.71
CA ILE A 198 6.32 3.40 21.79
C ILE A 198 6.14 4.41 20.66
N GLY A 199 6.32 3.98 19.41
CA GLY A 199 6.26 4.89 18.28
C GLY A 199 5.34 4.44 17.16
N ALA A 200 4.67 5.43 16.55
CA ALA A 200 4.07 5.32 15.25
C ALA A 200 4.87 6.19 14.27
N VAL A 201 5.54 5.58 13.30
CA VAL A 201 6.33 6.29 12.26
C VAL A 201 5.56 6.15 10.95
N THR A 202 4.86 7.21 10.54
CA THR A 202 3.94 7.12 9.38
C THR A 202 3.49 8.49 8.90
N VAL A 203 2.96 8.57 7.67
CA VAL A 203 2.30 9.79 7.17
C VAL A 203 0.98 10.01 7.91
N LEU A 204 0.74 11.22 8.40
CA LEU A 204 -0.45 11.57 9.19
C LEU A 204 -1.68 11.71 8.28
N ARG A 205 -2.33 10.58 7.98
CA ARG A 205 -3.50 10.45 7.11
C ARG A 205 -4.63 9.69 7.79
N GLU A 206 -5.85 9.93 7.34
CA GLU A 206 -7.05 9.24 7.82
C GLU A 206 -6.92 7.71 7.81
N GLN A 207 -6.31 7.15 6.76
CA GLN A 207 -6.02 5.72 6.63
C GLN A 207 -5.33 5.13 7.86
N LYS A 208 -4.41 5.89 8.48
CA LYS A 208 -3.55 5.42 9.56
C LYS A 208 -4.23 5.38 10.92
N ARG A 209 -5.41 6.03 11.03
CA ARG A 209 -6.24 6.02 12.24
C ARG A 209 -5.45 6.26 13.53
N LEU A 210 -4.56 7.27 13.49
CA LEU A 210 -3.81 7.68 14.67
C LEU A 210 -4.69 8.25 15.78
N ASP A 211 -5.92 8.63 15.44
CA ASP A 211 -7.00 8.92 16.39
C ASP A 211 -7.24 7.75 17.34
N VAL A 212 -7.29 6.51 16.82
CA VAL A 212 -7.47 5.29 17.63
C VAL A 212 -6.27 5.05 18.54
N LEU A 213 -5.05 5.37 18.09
CA LEU A 213 -3.86 5.29 18.94
C LEU A 213 -3.91 6.33 20.06
N ILE A 214 -4.23 7.58 19.74
CA ILE A 214 -4.34 8.67 20.73
C ILE A 214 -5.37 8.31 21.81
N ASP A 215 -6.52 7.76 21.43
CA ASP A 215 -7.55 7.30 22.39
C ASP A 215 -7.08 6.13 23.28
N ALA A 216 -6.13 5.33 22.82
CA ALA A 216 -5.58 4.21 23.58
C ALA A 216 -4.50 4.63 24.61
N ILE A 217 -3.79 5.73 24.37
CA ILE A 217 -2.63 6.17 25.18
C ILE A 217 -2.95 6.34 26.65
N PRO A 218 -4.02 7.04 27.09
CA PRO A 218 -4.28 7.24 28.52
C PRO A 218 -4.37 5.93 29.31
N ALA A 219 -5.07 4.93 28.77
CA ALA A 219 -5.22 3.61 29.39
C ALA A 219 -3.88 2.84 29.50
N VAL A 220 -2.95 3.06 28.57
CA VAL A 220 -1.60 2.49 28.65
C VAL A 220 -0.77 3.21 29.70
N LEU A 221 -0.79 4.55 29.73
CA LEU A 221 0.00 5.36 30.66
C LEU A 221 -0.42 5.15 32.14
N GLU A 222 -1.69 4.83 32.37
CA GLU A 222 -2.19 4.44 33.69
C GLU A 222 -1.57 3.11 34.16
N GLN A 223 -1.42 2.15 33.23
CA GLN A 223 -0.95 0.81 33.58
C GLN A 223 0.57 0.64 33.48
N VAL A 224 1.25 1.47 32.68
CA VAL A 224 2.70 1.45 32.45
C VAL A 224 3.23 2.90 32.52
N PRO A 225 3.47 3.43 33.77
CA PRO A 225 3.78 4.84 33.96
C PRO A 225 5.08 5.32 33.32
N ASN A 226 6.02 4.43 33.00
CA ASN A 226 7.28 4.74 32.33
C ASN A 226 7.18 4.58 30.80
N ALA A 227 6.00 4.32 30.23
CA ALA A 227 5.78 4.34 28.79
C ALA A 227 5.83 5.77 28.26
N ARG A 228 6.38 5.95 27.05
CA ARG A 228 6.43 7.23 26.34
C ARG A 228 5.98 7.01 24.89
N PHE A 229 5.12 7.88 24.40
CA PHE A 229 4.54 7.76 23.07
C PHE A 229 5.03 8.84 22.14
N ALA A 230 5.59 8.45 20.99
CA ALA A 230 6.02 9.33 19.93
C ALA A 230 5.21 9.07 18.64
N ILE A 231 4.54 10.09 18.15
CA ILE A 231 3.96 10.07 16.80
C ILE A 231 4.92 10.82 15.87
N VAL A 232 5.61 10.09 15.00
CA VAL A 232 6.60 10.62 14.06
C VAL A 232 5.99 10.66 12.66
N GLY A 233 5.82 11.86 12.12
CA GLY A 233 5.24 11.99 10.79
C GLY A 233 4.81 13.41 10.45
N ASN A 234 4.53 13.60 9.16
CA ASN A 234 3.93 14.81 8.62
C ASN A 234 2.67 14.41 7.83
N GLY A 235 1.69 15.30 7.69
CA GLY A 235 0.52 14.99 6.88
C GLY A 235 -0.71 15.84 7.18
N PRO A 236 -1.77 15.69 6.37
CA PRO A 236 -2.95 16.55 6.43
C PRO A 236 -3.75 16.43 7.73
N MET A 237 -3.59 15.34 8.49
CA MET A 237 -4.31 15.12 9.76
C MET A 237 -3.62 15.75 10.97
N GLN A 238 -2.46 16.40 10.80
CA GLN A 238 -1.64 16.86 11.93
C GLN A 238 -2.42 17.75 12.91
N SER A 239 -3.08 18.79 12.44
CA SER A 239 -3.82 19.71 13.31
C SER A 239 -5.00 19.02 14.03
N GLN A 240 -5.68 18.11 13.35
CA GLN A 240 -6.78 17.36 13.96
C GLN A 240 -6.29 16.40 15.05
N LEU A 241 -5.17 15.70 14.82
CA LEU A 241 -4.58 14.79 15.78
C LEU A 241 -4.03 15.54 17.01
N GLN A 242 -3.45 16.72 16.80
CA GLN A 242 -3.01 17.59 17.89
C GLN A 242 -4.19 18.08 18.75
N ALA A 243 -5.30 18.48 18.12
CA ALA A 243 -6.51 18.87 18.83
C ALA A 243 -7.11 17.70 19.64
N GLN A 244 -7.10 16.50 19.09
CA GLN A 244 -7.56 15.29 19.80
C GLN A 244 -6.64 14.95 20.99
N ALA A 245 -5.33 15.03 20.82
CA ALA A 245 -4.37 14.82 21.90
C ALA A 245 -4.59 15.83 23.04
N ALA A 246 -4.86 17.09 22.70
CA ALA A 246 -5.20 18.11 23.69
C ALA A 246 -6.50 17.78 24.44
N ALA A 247 -7.54 17.36 23.75
CA ALA A 247 -8.80 16.94 24.36
C ALA A 247 -8.65 15.70 25.26
N ALA A 248 -7.69 14.83 24.96
CA ALA A 248 -7.33 13.66 25.78
C ALA A 248 -6.36 13.99 26.94
N GLY A 249 -6.00 15.27 27.14
CA GLY A 249 -5.07 15.69 28.20
C GLY A 249 -3.61 15.33 27.95
N LEU A 250 -3.24 15.01 26.71
CA LEU A 250 -1.89 14.56 26.36
C LEU A 250 -0.95 15.71 25.97
N SER A 251 -1.44 16.91 25.69
CA SER A 251 -0.61 18.02 25.23
C SER A 251 0.46 18.46 26.23
N ASP A 252 0.13 18.38 27.52
CA ASP A 252 1.01 18.76 28.60
C ASP A 252 1.64 17.54 29.30
N ASP A 253 1.35 16.32 28.84
CA ASP A 253 1.94 15.11 29.42
C ASP A 253 3.35 14.90 28.81
N PRO A 254 4.42 14.92 29.66
CA PRO A 254 5.79 14.74 29.18
C PRO A 254 6.08 13.36 28.60
N ARG A 255 5.09 12.45 28.63
CA ARG A 255 5.20 11.09 28.08
C ARG A 255 4.60 10.96 26.68
N PHE A 256 4.09 12.07 26.10
CA PHE A 256 3.54 12.08 24.74
C PHE A 256 4.11 13.23 23.93
N ALA A 257 4.52 12.96 22.66
CA ALA A 257 4.98 14.01 21.76
C ALA A 257 4.76 13.66 20.28
N PHE A 258 4.60 14.72 19.47
CA PHE A 258 4.68 14.66 18.01
C PHE A 258 6.08 15.06 17.56
N PHE A 259 6.62 14.31 16.57
CA PHE A 259 7.89 14.60 15.93
C PHE A 259 7.69 14.71 14.41
N SER A 260 8.36 15.68 13.79
CA SER A 260 8.40 15.76 12.33
C SER A 260 9.26 14.65 11.77
N PHE A 261 8.83 14.11 10.63
CA PHE A 261 9.58 13.07 9.92
C PHE A 261 10.47 13.68 8.84
N THR A 262 11.72 13.21 8.79
CA THR A 262 12.66 13.41 7.68
C THR A 262 13.32 12.08 7.33
N PRO A 263 13.42 11.71 6.05
CA PRO A 263 14.10 10.46 5.66
C PRO A 263 15.58 10.43 6.12
N PRO A 264 16.12 9.23 6.39
CA PRO A 264 15.49 7.91 6.34
C PRO A 264 14.74 7.54 7.63
N SER A 265 13.76 6.63 7.51
CA SER A 265 12.94 6.13 8.64
C SER A 265 13.73 5.36 9.69
N GLY A 266 14.83 4.73 9.30
CA GLY A 266 15.63 3.86 10.16
C GLY A 266 16.10 4.52 11.46
N ARG A 267 16.44 5.82 11.43
CA ARG A 267 16.85 6.59 12.62
C ARG A 267 15.75 6.67 13.69
N TYR A 268 14.48 6.67 13.29
CA TYR A 268 13.35 6.64 14.20
C TYR A 268 13.07 5.22 14.67
N MET A 269 13.06 4.23 13.74
CA MET A 269 12.80 2.83 14.08
C MET A 269 13.81 2.27 15.09
N SER A 270 15.10 2.62 14.95
CA SER A 270 16.15 2.15 15.87
C SER A 270 16.01 2.66 17.31
N ALA A 271 15.25 3.74 17.53
CA ALA A 271 15.02 4.29 18.88
C ALA A 271 13.86 3.59 19.62
N LEU A 272 12.97 2.89 18.90
CA LEU A 272 11.73 2.35 19.46
C LEU A 272 11.93 1.04 20.22
N ASP A 273 11.20 0.88 21.32
CA ASP A 273 11.02 -0.41 22.01
C ASP A 273 9.79 -1.16 21.51
N LEU A 274 8.81 -0.45 20.92
CA LEU A 274 7.59 -1.00 20.36
C LEU A 274 7.08 -0.11 19.21
N TYR A 275 6.82 -0.70 18.06
CA TYR A 275 6.19 -0.03 16.92
C TYR A 275 4.67 -0.26 16.95
N VAL A 276 3.88 0.78 16.69
CA VAL A 276 2.41 0.70 16.66
C VAL A 276 1.88 1.23 15.35
N LEU A 277 0.93 0.49 14.74
CA LEU A 277 0.19 0.93 13.55
C LEU A 277 -1.30 0.61 13.69
N SER A 278 -2.15 1.65 13.74
CA SER A 278 -3.59 1.56 13.98
C SER A 278 -4.46 1.63 12.72
N SER A 279 -3.90 1.39 11.55
CA SER A 279 -4.53 1.62 10.23
C SER A 279 -5.90 0.96 10.06
N ALA A 280 -6.77 1.61 9.31
CA ALA A 280 -8.08 1.07 8.91
C ALA A 280 -7.99 0.14 7.69
N TRP A 281 -7.05 0.38 6.78
CA TRP A 281 -6.76 -0.47 5.62
C TRP A 281 -5.30 -0.33 5.19
N GLU A 282 -4.72 -1.43 4.76
CA GLU A 282 -3.36 -1.51 4.19
C GLU A 282 -3.32 -2.59 3.10
N ALA A 283 -2.36 -2.48 2.18
CA ALA A 283 -1.91 -3.65 1.43
C ALA A 283 -0.74 -4.30 2.19
N MET A 284 0.47 -3.76 2.06
CA MET A 284 1.65 -4.20 2.79
C MET A 284 2.42 -2.96 3.25
N PRO A 285 2.21 -2.49 4.51
CA PRO A 285 2.78 -1.23 4.98
C PRO A 285 4.29 -1.34 5.18
N VAL A 286 5.04 -0.49 4.51
CA VAL A 286 6.52 -0.47 4.56
C VAL A 286 7.03 -0.26 5.99
N GLY A 287 6.39 0.61 6.78
CA GLY A 287 6.79 0.83 8.18
C GLY A 287 6.73 -0.43 9.06
N VAL A 288 5.81 -1.37 8.78
CA VAL A 288 5.77 -2.69 9.46
C VAL A 288 7.00 -3.53 9.07
N LEU A 289 7.37 -3.51 7.78
CA LEU A 289 8.53 -4.25 7.28
C LEU A 289 9.85 -3.66 7.81
N GLU A 290 9.93 -2.32 7.88
CA GLU A 290 11.06 -1.62 8.50
C GLU A 290 11.18 -1.98 10.00
N ALA A 291 10.08 -2.00 10.74
CA ALA A 291 10.11 -2.44 12.14
C ALA A 291 10.58 -3.90 12.27
N LEU A 292 10.19 -4.80 11.36
CA LEU A 292 10.74 -6.17 11.30
C LEU A 292 12.24 -6.17 11.06
N SER A 293 12.75 -5.38 10.09
CA SER A 293 14.17 -5.33 9.75
C SER A 293 15.03 -4.83 10.91
N TRP A 294 14.56 -3.81 11.63
CA TRP A 294 15.21 -3.29 12.84
C TRP A 294 15.03 -4.22 14.05
N GLY A 295 14.17 -5.23 13.97
CA GLY A 295 13.86 -6.11 15.08
C GLY A 295 13.01 -5.43 16.15
N VAL A 296 12.18 -4.46 15.78
CA VAL A 296 11.26 -3.78 16.71
C VAL A 296 9.99 -4.61 16.85
N PRO A 297 9.60 -5.04 18.05
CA PRO A 297 8.33 -5.69 18.31
C PRO A 297 7.15 -4.80 17.91
N GLN A 298 6.03 -5.38 17.53
CA GLN A 298 4.94 -4.62 16.92
C GLN A 298 3.58 -4.90 17.55
N VAL A 299 2.73 -3.87 17.60
CA VAL A 299 1.29 -3.98 17.81
C VAL A 299 0.60 -3.27 16.65
N VAL A 300 -0.08 -4.03 15.78
CA VAL A 300 -0.67 -3.49 14.55
C VAL A 300 -2.08 -4.00 14.34
N THR A 301 -2.90 -3.22 13.64
CA THR A 301 -4.24 -3.66 13.26
C THR A 301 -4.20 -4.75 12.20
N SER A 302 -5.07 -5.75 12.34
CA SER A 302 -5.22 -6.87 11.41
C SER A 302 -6.01 -6.46 10.17
N VAL A 303 -5.32 -5.79 9.22
CA VAL A 303 -5.92 -5.31 7.97
C VAL A 303 -5.01 -5.61 6.78
N GLY A 304 -5.60 -6.12 5.68
CA GLY A 304 -4.85 -6.44 4.46
C GLY A 304 -3.64 -7.33 4.73
N GLY A 305 -2.48 -6.94 4.22
CA GLY A 305 -1.23 -7.69 4.37
C GLY A 305 -0.53 -7.54 5.74
N THR A 306 -1.04 -6.73 6.69
CA THR A 306 -0.43 -6.66 8.04
C THR A 306 -0.49 -8.01 8.74
N ALA A 307 -1.57 -8.78 8.55
CA ALA A 307 -1.71 -10.11 9.10
C ALA A 307 -0.78 -11.15 8.43
N GLU A 308 -0.25 -10.81 7.24
CA GLU A 308 0.73 -11.63 6.54
C GLU A 308 2.16 -11.25 6.96
N ALA A 309 2.38 -10.00 7.38
CA ALA A 309 3.67 -9.50 7.83
C ALA A 309 3.95 -9.82 9.30
N VAL A 310 2.99 -9.61 10.18
CA VAL A 310 3.14 -9.79 11.63
C VAL A 310 2.53 -11.11 12.08
N SER A 311 3.31 -11.89 12.82
CA SER A 311 2.87 -13.14 13.48
C SER A 311 2.85 -12.95 15.00
N GLU A 312 2.27 -13.92 15.72
CA GLU A 312 2.29 -13.94 17.20
C GLU A 312 3.70 -13.92 17.78
N GLU A 313 4.68 -14.40 17.01
CA GLU A 313 6.09 -14.40 17.41
C GLU A 313 6.74 -13.02 17.27
N THR A 314 6.30 -12.19 16.32
CA THR A 314 6.88 -10.87 16.03
C THR A 314 6.12 -9.71 16.66
N GLY A 315 4.88 -9.94 17.11
CA GLY A 315 4.05 -8.88 17.66
C GLY A 315 2.63 -9.31 18.00
N ARG A 316 1.72 -8.35 17.97
CA ARG A 316 0.29 -8.58 18.20
C ARG A 316 -0.54 -7.95 17.10
N LEU A 317 -1.54 -8.69 16.65
CA LEU A 317 -2.58 -8.24 15.73
C LEU A 317 -3.84 -7.90 16.53
N VAL A 318 -4.38 -6.70 16.31
CA VAL A 318 -5.62 -6.25 16.97
C VAL A 318 -6.68 -5.89 15.93
N SER A 319 -7.95 -5.96 16.32
CA SER A 319 -9.03 -5.50 15.45
C SER A 319 -8.93 -3.99 15.22
N PRO A 320 -9.17 -3.50 13.98
CA PRO A 320 -9.16 -2.07 13.71
C PRO A 320 -10.29 -1.34 14.44
N LYS A 321 -10.11 -0.03 14.70
CA LYS A 321 -11.11 0.84 15.34
C LYS A 321 -11.45 0.47 16.79
N HIS A 322 -10.58 -0.23 17.51
CA HIS A 322 -10.76 -0.66 18.89
C HIS A 322 -9.60 -0.15 19.79
N PRO A 323 -9.68 1.08 20.33
CA PRO A 323 -8.61 1.65 21.15
C PRO A 323 -8.33 0.84 22.42
N GLY A 324 -9.35 0.24 23.07
CA GLY A 324 -9.15 -0.63 24.23
C GLY A 324 -8.31 -1.88 23.91
N ALA A 325 -8.64 -2.60 22.83
CA ALA A 325 -7.87 -3.77 22.40
C ALA A 325 -6.43 -3.39 21.99
N LEU A 326 -6.24 -2.20 21.41
CA LEU A 326 -4.93 -1.67 21.09
C LEU A 326 -4.13 -1.39 22.37
N ALA A 327 -4.74 -0.74 23.38
CA ALA A 327 -4.13 -0.48 24.68
C ALA A 327 -3.73 -1.78 25.39
N ASP A 328 -4.63 -2.76 25.47
CA ASP A 328 -4.36 -4.05 26.13
C ASP A 328 -3.19 -4.79 25.48
N ALA A 329 -3.11 -4.80 24.15
CA ALA A 329 -2.01 -5.42 23.42
C ALA A 329 -0.67 -4.69 23.65
N ILE A 330 -0.67 -3.36 23.68
CA ILE A 330 0.51 -2.55 24.00
C ILE A 330 0.97 -2.86 25.45
N VAL A 331 0.07 -2.82 26.43
CA VAL A 331 0.38 -3.13 27.84
C VAL A 331 0.97 -4.54 27.98
N ALA A 332 0.38 -5.54 27.31
CA ALA A 332 0.89 -6.91 27.34
C ALA A 332 2.33 -7.02 26.81
N MET A 333 2.64 -6.31 25.73
CA MET A 333 4.01 -6.24 25.19
C MET A 333 4.96 -5.52 26.11
N LEU A 334 4.56 -4.38 26.71
CA LEU A 334 5.43 -3.57 27.57
C LEU A 334 5.72 -4.26 28.90
N ARG A 335 4.77 -5.00 29.48
CA ARG A 335 4.95 -5.71 30.77
C ARG A 335 5.80 -6.98 30.66
N SER A 336 6.08 -7.47 29.46
CA SER A 336 6.82 -8.71 29.27
C SER A 336 8.16 -8.50 28.54
N PRO A 337 9.27 -8.26 29.26
CA PRO A 337 10.60 -8.18 28.66
C PRO A 337 10.98 -9.43 27.84
N ARG A 338 10.58 -10.61 28.33
CA ARG A 338 10.83 -11.89 27.62
C ARG A 338 10.11 -11.93 26.27
N LEU A 339 8.84 -11.47 26.21
CA LEU A 339 8.07 -11.44 24.98
C LEU A 339 8.70 -10.46 23.97
N ARG A 340 9.12 -9.27 24.42
CA ARG A 340 9.80 -8.31 23.55
C ARG A 340 11.12 -8.83 22.99
N ALA A 341 11.96 -9.44 23.85
CA ALA A 341 13.23 -10.01 23.40
C ALA A 341 13.04 -11.13 22.37
N SER A 342 12.08 -12.03 22.60
CA SER A 342 11.71 -13.07 21.64
C SER A 342 11.21 -12.48 20.32
N ALA A 343 10.31 -11.47 20.39
CA ALA A 343 9.76 -10.81 19.22
C ALA A 343 10.82 -10.03 18.42
N GLN A 344 11.81 -9.46 19.08
CA GLN A 344 12.93 -8.80 18.42
C GLN A 344 13.74 -9.76 17.53
N GLN A 345 14.05 -10.94 18.03
CA GLN A 345 14.79 -11.96 17.28
C GLN A 345 13.94 -12.52 16.14
N ALA A 346 12.68 -12.86 16.41
CA ALA A 346 11.75 -13.38 15.42
C ALA A 346 11.47 -12.37 14.29
N SER A 347 11.37 -11.07 14.61
CA SER A 347 11.19 -10.00 13.61
C SER A 347 12.32 -9.97 12.58
N ARG A 348 13.57 -9.95 13.02
CA ARG A 348 14.73 -9.95 12.09
C ARG A 348 14.79 -11.22 11.25
N ALA A 349 14.52 -12.39 11.86
CA ALA A 349 14.47 -13.64 11.11
C ALA A 349 13.37 -13.63 10.04
N ARG A 350 12.17 -13.14 10.38
CA ARG A 350 11.04 -13.04 9.46
C ARG A 350 11.31 -12.05 8.33
N HIS A 351 11.90 -10.88 8.63
CA HIS A 351 12.32 -9.91 7.62
C HIS A 351 13.22 -10.58 6.58
N ARG A 352 14.33 -11.20 6.99
CA ARG A 352 15.28 -11.84 6.08
C ARG A 352 14.67 -12.97 5.27
N ALA A 353 13.74 -13.72 5.85
CA ALA A 353 13.10 -14.84 5.17
C ALA A 353 12.08 -14.40 4.12
N MET A 354 11.34 -13.31 4.38
CA MET A 354 10.14 -12.99 3.58
C MET A 354 10.09 -11.56 3.04
N PHE A 355 10.79 -10.61 3.65
CA PHE A 355 10.60 -9.17 3.36
C PHE A 355 11.90 -8.44 3.03
N ASP A 356 12.92 -9.18 2.63
CA ASP A 356 14.16 -8.61 2.13
C ASP A 356 13.98 -7.95 0.76
N ALA A 357 14.63 -6.78 0.57
CA ALA A 357 14.53 -6.01 -0.68
C ALA A 357 15.08 -6.78 -1.89
N GLU A 358 16.17 -7.50 -1.73
CA GLU A 358 16.81 -8.27 -2.82
C GLU A 358 15.88 -9.36 -3.35
N ARG A 359 15.15 -10.06 -2.45
CA ARG A 359 14.11 -11.03 -2.83
C ARG A 359 13.02 -10.37 -3.67
N MET A 360 12.49 -9.23 -3.22
CA MET A 360 11.44 -8.50 -3.95
C MET A 360 11.91 -8.09 -5.35
N VAL A 361 13.13 -7.59 -5.47
CA VAL A 361 13.71 -7.17 -6.76
C VAL A 361 13.86 -8.36 -7.69
N ARG A 362 14.47 -9.46 -7.23
CA ARG A 362 14.65 -10.68 -8.02
C ARG A 362 13.32 -11.21 -8.55
N GLU A 363 12.33 -11.42 -7.66
CA GLU A 363 11.04 -11.96 -8.04
C GLU A 363 10.29 -11.02 -9.02
N THR A 364 10.46 -9.69 -8.88
CA THR A 364 9.88 -8.72 -9.81
C THR A 364 10.54 -8.78 -11.17
N VAL A 365 11.86 -8.90 -11.22
CA VAL A 365 12.62 -9.05 -12.47
C VAL A 365 12.28 -10.37 -13.16
N ASP A 366 12.09 -11.46 -12.43
CA ASP A 366 11.63 -12.74 -13.00
C ASP A 366 10.30 -12.60 -13.74
N VAL A 367 9.35 -11.81 -13.19
CA VAL A 367 8.09 -11.48 -13.89
C VAL A 367 8.38 -10.72 -15.18
N TYR A 368 9.26 -9.71 -15.17
CA TYR A 368 9.58 -8.97 -16.40
C TYR A 368 10.23 -9.86 -17.46
N GLN A 369 11.16 -10.72 -17.07
CA GLN A 369 11.82 -11.66 -17.99
C GLN A 369 10.81 -12.62 -18.63
N SER A 370 9.85 -13.12 -17.85
CA SER A 370 8.80 -14.00 -18.33
C SER A 370 7.92 -13.34 -19.41
N LEU A 371 7.64 -12.04 -19.24
CA LEU A 371 6.85 -11.27 -20.22
C LEU A 371 7.60 -11.04 -21.54
N LEU A 372 8.93 -10.89 -21.50
CA LEU A 372 9.72 -10.70 -22.72
C LEU A 372 10.03 -12.03 -23.44
N ALA A 373 10.10 -13.14 -22.70
CA ALA A 373 10.31 -14.46 -23.24
C ALA A 373 9.04 -15.07 -23.89
N ALA A 374 7.86 -14.60 -23.47
CA ALA A 374 6.60 -15.08 -24.04
C ALA A 374 6.44 -14.61 -25.50
N PRO A 375 6.11 -15.50 -26.45
CA PRO A 375 5.81 -15.07 -27.83
C PRO A 375 4.65 -14.05 -27.77
N GLN A 376 4.89 -12.86 -28.32
CA GLN A 376 3.84 -11.84 -28.38
C GLN A 376 2.66 -12.38 -29.18
N PRO A 377 1.42 -12.33 -28.66
CA PRO A 377 0.26 -12.79 -29.40
C PRO A 377 0.14 -11.98 -30.70
N ALA A 378 0.06 -12.68 -31.83
CA ALA A 378 -0.04 -12.14 -33.19
C ALA A 378 -1.41 -11.49 -33.49
N THR A 379 -2.16 -11.06 -32.47
CA THR A 379 -3.49 -10.47 -32.67
C THR A 379 -3.53 -9.06 -32.06
N GLU A 380 -3.85 -8.12 -32.95
CA GLU A 380 -4.14 -6.73 -32.57
C GLU A 380 -5.27 -6.67 -31.54
N PRO A 381 -5.07 -6.00 -30.38
CA PRO A 381 -6.21 -5.53 -29.61
C PRO A 381 -6.76 -4.31 -30.37
N SER A 382 -7.73 -4.55 -31.25
CA SER A 382 -8.50 -3.49 -31.87
C SER A 382 -9.26 -2.74 -30.78
N ILE A 383 -9.00 -1.43 -30.65
CA ILE A 383 -9.79 -0.52 -29.83
C ILE A 383 -11.27 -0.50 -30.29
N ALA A 384 -11.57 -1.06 -31.46
CA ALA A 384 -12.91 -1.21 -32.02
C ALA A 384 -13.80 -2.24 -31.30
N SER A 385 -13.28 -3.07 -30.40
CA SER A 385 -14.09 -4.03 -29.63
C SER A 385 -14.60 -3.53 -28.28
N ILE A 386 -14.48 -2.24 -27.99
CA ILE A 386 -15.32 -1.60 -26.98
C ILE A 386 -16.68 -1.40 -27.62
N GLY A 387 -17.46 -2.50 -27.67
CA GLY A 387 -18.77 -2.54 -28.31
C GLY A 387 -19.68 -1.47 -27.73
N VAL A 388 -20.05 -0.53 -28.59
CA VAL A 388 -21.31 0.20 -28.47
C VAL A 388 -22.40 -0.87 -28.32
N LEU A 389 -23.09 -0.87 -27.21
CA LEU A 389 -24.32 -1.65 -27.02
C LEU A 389 -25.31 -1.24 -28.11
N GLU A 390 -25.30 -1.95 -29.24
CA GLU A 390 -26.41 -1.86 -30.21
C GLU A 390 -27.66 -2.38 -29.51
N THR A 391 -28.58 -1.44 -29.27
CA THR A 391 -29.94 -1.75 -28.88
C THR A 391 -30.66 -2.43 -30.05
N ALA A 392 -30.76 -3.75 -30.01
CA ALA A 392 -31.61 -4.49 -30.93
C ALA A 392 -33.09 -4.14 -30.68
N PRO A 393 -33.88 -3.81 -31.72
CA PRO A 393 -35.32 -3.53 -31.54
C PRO A 393 -36.06 -4.82 -31.22
N ARG A 394 -36.70 -4.87 -30.04
CA ARG A 394 -37.66 -5.93 -29.70
C ARG A 394 -38.86 -5.82 -30.61
N LYS A 395 -39.01 -6.75 -31.56
CA LYS A 395 -40.28 -7.01 -32.25
C LYS A 395 -41.29 -7.59 -31.26
N ALA A 396 -42.33 -6.82 -31.00
CA ALA A 396 -43.51 -7.27 -30.26
C ALA A 396 -44.26 -8.30 -31.15
N SER A 397 -44.40 -9.52 -30.66
CA SER A 397 -45.36 -10.49 -31.18
C SER A 397 -46.51 -10.57 -30.19
N ILE A 398 -47.67 -10.12 -30.59
CA ILE A 398 -48.95 -10.26 -29.92
C ILE A 398 -49.44 -11.68 -30.24
N ALA A 399 -49.67 -12.49 -29.21
CA ALA A 399 -50.49 -13.71 -29.31
C ALA A 399 -51.43 -13.73 -28.12
N THR A 400 -52.67 -13.82 -28.42
CA THR A 400 -53.90 -13.77 -27.64
C THR A 400 -54.15 -14.98 -26.76
N ALA A 401 -54.71 -14.69 -25.57
CA ALA A 401 -55.83 -15.31 -24.83
C ALA A 401 -55.83 -16.84 -24.52
N GLY A 402 -56.06 -17.14 -23.26
CA GLY A 402 -56.62 -18.45 -22.80
C GLY A 402 -56.60 -18.58 -21.28
N ALA A 403 -57.68 -18.12 -20.66
CA ALA A 403 -58.47 -18.62 -19.54
C ALA A 403 -57.85 -19.36 -18.32
N LEU A 404 -58.08 -18.75 -17.17
CA LEU A 404 -58.64 -19.30 -15.91
C LEU A 404 -58.19 -20.69 -15.38
N GLU A 405 -57.55 -20.64 -14.19
CA GLU A 405 -58.12 -21.44 -13.06
C GLU A 405 -57.56 -20.91 -11.72
N LYS A 406 -58.47 -20.69 -10.78
CA LYS A 406 -58.25 -20.33 -9.36
C LYS A 406 -58.13 -21.60 -8.53
N THR A 407 -57.28 -21.56 -7.48
CA THR A 407 -57.61 -21.85 -6.05
C THR A 407 -56.36 -22.24 -5.25
N PRO A 408 -56.37 -22.36 -3.88
CA PRO A 408 -56.18 -21.23 -2.97
C PRO A 408 -55.04 -21.44 -1.94
N ASP A 409 -54.72 -20.35 -1.32
CA ASP A 409 -54.28 -20.11 0.09
C ASP A 409 -53.78 -21.28 0.95
N THR A 410 -52.55 -21.16 1.44
CA THR A 410 -52.20 -21.70 2.78
C THR A 410 -51.09 -20.80 3.38
N ARG A 411 -51.50 -20.02 4.37
CA ARG A 411 -50.62 -19.33 5.33
C ARG A 411 -49.92 -20.37 6.20
N VAL A 412 -48.60 -20.20 6.38
CA VAL A 412 -47.92 -20.68 7.58
C VAL A 412 -47.05 -19.56 8.12
N MET A 413 -47.37 -19.13 9.32
CA MET A 413 -46.61 -18.20 10.18
C MET A 413 -45.35 -18.89 10.68
N LEU A 414 -44.30 -18.12 10.77
CA LEU A 414 -43.10 -18.43 11.57
C LEU A 414 -43.06 -17.55 12.81
N PRO A 415 -42.60 -18.06 13.95
CA PRO A 415 -42.32 -17.24 15.11
C PRO A 415 -40.86 -16.78 15.13
N LEU A 416 -40.73 -15.55 15.65
CA LEU A 416 -39.48 -14.93 16.09
C LEU A 416 -38.88 -15.61 17.32
N SER A 417 -37.59 -15.85 17.33
CA SER A 417 -36.76 -15.82 18.53
C SER A 417 -35.32 -15.41 18.12
#